data_a7ce5819ac3cb7b3573591f1210bf488
#
_entry.id   a7ce5819ac3cb7b3573591f1210bf488
#
_cell.length_a   1.000
_cell.length_b   1.000
_cell.length_c   1.000
_cell.angle_alpha   90.00
_cell.angle_beta   90.00
_cell.angle_gamma   90.00
#
_symmetry.space_group_name_H-M   'P 1'
#
loop_
_entity.id
_entity.type
_entity.pdbx_description
1 polymer ?
#
loop_
_entity_poly.entity_id
_entity_poly.type
_entity_poly.pdbx_seq_one_letter_code
_entity_poly.pdbx_strand_id
1 'polypeptide(L)'
;SGPASSAIPWRMSIRRIGRHLLEHRWRLRRIFPPRTLKRIEQAIKAGEATHSGQVRFVVEGALDGGPLFRNQPARERALDIFSQLRIWDTTHNNGVLIYLLLADHDFEIVADRGIDASVGRDGWEKICQQMEADFRAGDFESGVIKGVEAVSHELATYFPRSGAGPNELPDAPVVM
;
A
#
# COMPACT_ATOMS: atom_id res chain seq x y z
N SER A 1 -17.14 46.18 30.80
CA SER A 1 -16.63 44.80 30.65
C SER A 1 -17.52 44.00 29.71
N GLY A 2 -17.14 43.97 28.45
CA GLY A 2 -17.78 43.14 27.41
C GLY A 2 -17.11 41.79 27.32
N PRO A 3 -17.86 40.72 27.00
CA PRO A 3 -17.27 39.39 26.86
C PRO A 3 -16.46 39.27 25.56
N ALA A 4 -15.25 38.81 25.69
CA ALA A 4 -14.37 38.48 24.58
C ALA A 4 -15.05 37.44 23.68
N SER A 5 -15.28 37.79 22.44
CA SER A 5 -15.70 36.86 21.38
C SER A 5 -14.61 35.83 21.14
N SER A 6 -14.81 34.65 21.67
CA SER A 6 -13.96 33.50 21.36
C SER A 6 -14.22 33.08 19.90
N ALA A 7 -13.39 33.57 19.00
CA ALA A 7 -13.38 33.11 17.63
C ALA A 7 -12.98 31.63 17.63
N ILE A 8 -13.88 30.76 17.19
CA ILE A 8 -13.80 29.31 17.20
C ILE A 8 -12.73 28.86 16.20
N PRO A 9 -11.67 28.15 16.61
CA PRO A 9 -10.51 27.83 15.76
C PRO A 9 -10.77 26.77 14.67
N TRP A 10 -11.97 26.18 14.60
CA TRP A 10 -12.27 25.10 13.65
C TRP A 10 -12.47 25.56 12.19
N ARG A 11 -12.81 26.82 11.96
CA ARG A 11 -12.99 27.35 10.58
C ARG A 11 -11.66 27.47 9.80
N MET A 12 -10.55 27.68 10.50
CA MET A 12 -9.22 27.69 9.87
C MET A 12 -8.69 26.28 9.58
N SER A 13 -9.15 25.29 10.34
CA SER A 13 -8.73 23.89 10.22
C SER A 13 -9.27 23.23 8.95
N ILE A 14 -10.54 23.47 8.58
CA ILE A 14 -11.19 22.83 7.42
C ILE A 14 -10.58 23.27 6.08
N ARG A 15 -10.26 24.54 5.91
CA ARG A 15 -9.61 25.03 4.69
C ARG A 15 -8.17 24.53 4.56
N ARG A 16 -7.45 24.41 5.66
CA ARG A 16 -6.10 23.83 5.71
C ARG A 16 -6.12 22.35 5.36
N ILE A 17 -7.04 21.59 5.95
CA ILE A 17 -7.25 20.17 5.67
C ILE A 17 -7.63 19.96 4.20
N GLY A 18 -8.57 20.73 3.66
CA GLY A 18 -8.96 20.65 2.25
C GLY A 18 -7.81 20.95 1.29
N ARG A 19 -6.96 21.93 1.59
CA ARG A 19 -5.78 22.25 0.78
C ARG A 19 -4.74 21.12 0.83
N HIS A 20 -4.47 20.55 2.00
CA HIS A 20 -3.57 19.42 2.16
C HIS A 20 -4.05 18.19 1.39
N LEU A 21 -5.33 17.86 1.45
CA LEU A 21 -5.92 16.75 0.72
C LEU A 21 -5.81 16.94 -0.80
N LEU A 22 -6.03 18.16 -1.30
CA LEU A 22 -5.87 18.47 -2.72
C LEU A 22 -4.41 18.37 -3.18
N GLU A 23 -3.47 18.88 -2.38
CA GLU A 23 -2.03 18.77 -2.65
C GLU A 23 -1.58 17.31 -2.68
N HIS A 24 -2.04 16.48 -1.76
CA HIS A 24 -1.72 15.05 -1.71
C HIS A 24 -2.32 14.29 -2.89
N ARG A 25 -3.54 14.60 -3.30
CA ARG A 25 -4.14 13.99 -4.50
C ARG A 25 -3.40 14.37 -5.78
N TRP A 26 -3.00 15.62 -5.91
CA TRP A 26 -2.21 16.08 -7.05
C TRP A 26 -0.85 15.42 -7.09
N ARG A 27 -0.16 15.34 -5.95
CA ARG A 27 1.12 14.68 -5.79
C ARG A 27 1.02 13.18 -6.13
N LEU A 28 -0.03 12.52 -5.66
CA LEU A 28 -0.32 11.11 -5.96
C LEU A 28 -0.42 10.87 -7.47
N ARG A 29 -1.19 11.67 -8.18
CA ARG A 29 -1.35 11.58 -9.63
C ARG A 29 -0.05 11.86 -10.40
N ARG A 30 0.79 12.71 -9.85
CA ARG A 30 2.09 13.04 -10.43
C ARG A 30 3.11 11.91 -10.27
N ILE A 31 3.15 11.29 -9.10
CA ILE A 31 4.09 10.21 -8.77
C ILE A 31 3.62 8.88 -9.37
N PHE A 32 2.32 8.63 -9.36
CA PHE A 32 1.69 7.43 -9.89
C PHE A 32 0.72 7.75 -11.04
N PRO A 33 1.23 8.22 -12.18
CA PRO A 33 0.39 8.42 -13.36
C PRO A 33 -0.11 7.05 -13.88
N PRO A 34 -1.16 7.02 -14.74
CA PRO A 34 -1.73 5.78 -15.27
C PRO A 34 -0.69 4.83 -15.88
N ARG A 35 0.34 5.37 -16.54
CA ARG A 35 1.44 4.58 -17.11
C ARG A 35 2.22 3.82 -16.03
N THR A 36 2.55 4.48 -14.94
CA THR A 36 3.25 3.86 -13.80
C THR A 36 2.40 2.79 -13.14
N LEU A 37 1.12 3.05 -12.91
CA LEU A 37 0.18 2.07 -12.37
C LEU A 37 0.08 0.83 -13.28
N LYS A 38 0.08 1.03 -14.60
CA LYS A 38 0.05 -0.07 -15.56
C LYS A 38 1.32 -0.93 -15.50
N ARG A 39 2.48 -0.31 -15.33
CA ARG A 39 3.76 -1.03 -15.18
C ARG A 39 3.80 -1.83 -13.88
N ILE A 40 3.26 -1.29 -12.78
CA ILE A 40 3.13 -2.02 -11.52
C ILE A 40 2.21 -3.23 -11.69
N GLU A 41 1.06 -3.05 -12.34
CA GLU A 41 0.15 -4.15 -12.67
C GLU A 41 0.85 -5.25 -13.48
N GLN A 42 1.63 -4.88 -14.48
CA GLN A 42 2.39 -5.83 -15.29
C GLN A 42 3.45 -6.59 -14.46
N ALA A 43 4.11 -5.91 -13.52
CA ALA A 43 5.06 -6.55 -12.61
C ALA A 43 4.36 -7.56 -11.69
N ILE A 44 3.17 -7.24 -11.18
CA ILE A 44 2.35 -8.16 -10.38
C ILE A 44 1.99 -9.39 -11.21
N LYS A 45 1.48 -9.20 -12.43
CA LYS A 45 1.14 -10.30 -13.34
C LYS A 45 2.33 -11.20 -13.66
N ALA A 46 3.48 -10.61 -13.95
CA ALA A 46 4.70 -11.34 -14.24
C ALA A 46 5.15 -12.17 -13.03
N GLY A 47 5.06 -11.62 -11.82
CA GLY A 47 5.35 -12.33 -10.58
C GLY A 47 4.40 -13.49 -10.34
N GLU A 48 3.11 -13.28 -10.54
CA GLU A 48 2.07 -14.30 -10.33
C GLU A 48 2.16 -15.48 -11.31
N ALA A 49 2.89 -15.34 -12.40
CA ALA A 49 3.22 -16.47 -13.26
C ALA A 49 4.19 -17.48 -12.59
N THR A 50 4.91 -17.07 -11.56
CA THR A 50 5.93 -17.87 -10.88
C THR A 50 5.47 -18.54 -9.57
N HIS A 51 4.34 -18.07 -9.01
CA HIS A 51 3.82 -18.54 -7.72
C HIS A 51 2.29 -18.67 -7.74
N SER A 52 1.74 -19.33 -6.73
CA SER A 52 0.28 -19.49 -6.55
C SER A 52 -0.34 -18.42 -5.65
N GLY A 53 0.45 -17.53 -5.06
CA GLY A 53 -0.01 -16.45 -4.20
C GLY A 53 -0.64 -15.29 -4.96
N GLN A 54 -1.15 -14.33 -4.22
CA GLN A 54 -1.78 -13.11 -4.77
C GLN A 54 -1.13 -11.88 -4.16
N VAL A 55 -0.83 -10.89 -5.02
CA VAL A 55 -0.21 -9.62 -4.60
C VAL A 55 -1.14 -8.46 -4.95
N ARG A 56 -1.39 -7.60 -3.96
CA ARG A 56 -2.11 -6.33 -4.15
C ARG A 56 -1.20 -5.17 -3.79
N PHE A 57 -1.22 -4.13 -4.62
CA PHE A 57 -0.59 -2.85 -4.30
C PHE A 57 -1.66 -1.78 -4.12
N VAL A 58 -1.60 -1.08 -2.98
CA VAL A 58 -2.49 0.03 -2.65
C VAL A 58 -1.66 1.23 -2.28
N VAL A 59 -1.94 2.37 -2.91
CA VAL A 59 -1.38 3.66 -2.54
C VAL A 59 -2.49 4.62 -2.13
N GLU A 60 -2.28 5.26 -1.00
CA GLU A 60 -3.16 6.28 -0.44
C GLU A 60 -2.39 7.58 -0.33
N GLY A 61 -2.96 8.70 -0.82
CA GLY A 61 -2.28 9.99 -0.82
C GLY A 61 -2.07 10.52 0.59
N ALA A 62 -3.14 10.56 1.37
CA ALA A 62 -3.16 10.95 2.78
C ALA A 62 -4.37 10.33 3.45
N LEU A 63 -4.28 10.15 4.76
CA LEU A 63 -5.43 9.74 5.56
C LEU A 63 -6.43 10.90 5.65
N ASP A 64 -7.72 10.58 5.47
CA ASP A 64 -8.80 11.56 5.59
C ASP A 64 -9.94 11.02 6.48
N GLY A 65 -10.84 11.90 6.87
CA GLY A 65 -11.99 11.55 7.68
C GLY A 65 -11.66 10.89 9.01
N GLY A 66 -12.34 9.79 9.31
CA GLY A 66 -12.18 9.05 10.56
C GLY A 66 -10.76 8.58 10.87
N PRO A 67 -9.98 8.01 9.94
CA PRO A 67 -8.59 7.63 10.16
C PRO A 67 -7.68 8.80 10.55
N LEU A 68 -7.84 9.96 9.90
CA LEU A 68 -7.06 11.16 10.22
C LEU A 68 -7.35 11.65 11.63
N PHE A 69 -8.63 11.72 12.03
CA PHE A 69 -9.03 12.17 13.37
C PHE A 69 -8.61 11.21 14.47
N ARG A 70 -8.47 9.93 14.15
CA ARG A 70 -7.99 8.92 15.10
C ARG A 70 -6.47 8.82 15.17
N ASN A 71 -5.74 9.59 14.35
CA ASN A 71 -4.30 9.50 14.21
C ASN A 71 -3.83 8.06 13.97
N GLN A 72 -4.50 7.39 13.04
CA GLN A 72 -4.28 5.97 12.74
C GLN A 72 -2.90 5.76 12.13
N PRO A 73 -2.06 4.84 12.68
CA PRO A 73 -0.79 4.48 12.07
C PRO A 73 -0.97 3.80 10.71
N ALA A 74 0.01 3.94 9.83
CA ALA A 74 -0.01 3.31 8.50
C ALA A 74 -0.20 1.79 8.58
N ARG A 75 0.40 1.13 9.56
CA ARG A 75 0.24 -0.32 9.80
C ARG A 75 -1.21 -0.71 10.08
N GLU A 76 -1.87 0.03 10.95
CA GLU A 76 -3.27 -0.22 11.30
C GLU A 76 -4.18 0.02 10.09
N ARG A 77 -3.93 1.09 9.33
CA ARG A 77 -4.65 1.36 8.08
C ARG A 77 -4.45 0.25 7.05
N ALA A 78 -3.23 -0.25 6.90
CA ALA A 78 -2.93 -1.36 6.00
C ALA A 78 -3.69 -2.64 6.39
N LEU A 79 -3.81 -2.94 7.67
CA LEU A 79 -4.61 -4.06 8.16
C LEU A 79 -6.09 -3.92 7.82
N ASP A 80 -6.64 -2.71 7.97
CA ASP A 80 -8.03 -2.42 7.59
C ASP A 80 -8.24 -2.64 6.09
N ILE A 81 -7.33 -2.16 5.25
CA ILE A 81 -7.40 -2.32 3.79
C ILE A 81 -7.27 -3.79 3.40
N PHE A 82 -6.39 -4.53 4.02
CA PHE A 82 -6.25 -5.97 3.82
C PHE A 82 -7.59 -6.70 4.03
N SER A 83 -8.31 -6.33 5.06
CA SER A 83 -9.63 -6.86 5.36
C SER A 83 -10.69 -6.38 4.37
N GLN A 84 -10.75 -5.09 4.08
CA GLN A 84 -11.74 -4.49 3.17
C GLN A 84 -11.65 -5.03 1.74
N LEU A 85 -10.44 -5.21 1.23
CA LEU A 85 -10.19 -5.74 -0.11
C LEU A 85 -10.18 -7.28 -0.13
N ARG A 86 -10.44 -7.93 0.99
CA ARG A 86 -10.51 -9.39 1.11
C ARG A 86 -9.25 -10.09 0.62
N ILE A 87 -8.10 -9.53 0.91
CA ILE A 87 -6.81 -10.11 0.49
C ILE A 87 -6.56 -11.45 1.21
N TRP A 88 -7.24 -11.69 2.31
CA TRP A 88 -7.27 -12.95 3.05
C TRP A 88 -8.03 -14.07 2.32
N ASP A 89 -8.85 -13.74 1.30
CA ASP A 89 -9.73 -14.70 0.63
C ASP A 89 -8.98 -15.44 -0.50
N THR A 90 -7.97 -16.19 -0.13
CA THR A 90 -7.19 -17.03 -1.03
C THR A 90 -7.15 -18.47 -0.53
N THR A 91 -7.05 -19.43 -1.44
CA THR A 91 -7.09 -20.87 -1.13
C THR A 91 -5.98 -21.30 -0.16
N HIS A 92 -4.79 -20.71 -0.27
CA HIS A 92 -3.61 -21.12 0.50
C HIS A 92 -3.17 -20.11 1.55
N ASN A 93 -4.00 -19.11 1.88
CA ASN A 93 -3.66 -18.04 2.81
C ASN A 93 -2.32 -17.36 2.45
N ASN A 94 -2.15 -17.05 1.19
CA ASN A 94 -0.93 -16.50 0.61
C ASN A 94 -1.17 -15.17 -0.14
N GLY A 95 -2.17 -14.42 0.28
CA GLY A 95 -2.38 -13.04 -0.16
C GLY A 95 -1.40 -12.09 0.54
N VAL A 96 -0.87 -11.13 -0.20
CA VAL A 96 0.07 -10.12 0.30
C VAL A 96 -0.38 -8.74 -0.17
N LEU A 97 -0.48 -7.81 0.76
CA LEU A 97 -0.71 -6.39 0.50
C LEU A 97 0.60 -5.62 0.64
N ILE A 98 0.95 -4.86 -0.38
CA ILE A 98 1.94 -3.79 -0.31
C ILE A 98 1.16 -2.47 -0.23
N TYR A 99 1.27 -1.77 0.89
CA TYR A 99 0.57 -0.52 1.15
C TYR A 99 1.56 0.63 1.26
N LEU A 100 1.27 1.72 0.57
CA LEU A 100 2.02 2.97 0.67
C LEU A 100 1.10 4.09 1.14
N LEU A 101 1.43 4.70 2.26
CA LEU A 101 0.89 5.99 2.68
C LEU A 101 1.84 7.09 2.19
N LEU A 102 1.48 7.75 1.09
CA LEU A 102 2.37 8.66 0.38
C LEU A 102 2.74 9.90 1.21
N ALA A 103 1.79 10.44 1.96
CA ALA A 103 2.03 11.62 2.81
C ALA A 103 3.19 11.42 3.80
N ASP A 104 3.33 10.21 4.33
CA ASP A 104 4.33 9.85 5.33
C ASP A 104 5.52 9.10 4.73
N HIS A 105 5.51 8.79 3.43
CA HIS A 105 6.48 7.91 2.75
C HIS A 105 6.64 6.56 3.46
N ASP A 106 5.56 6.05 4.00
CA ASP A 106 5.55 4.84 4.83
C ASP A 106 5.02 3.66 4.02
N PHE A 107 5.84 2.62 3.88
CA PHE A 107 5.48 1.35 3.28
C PHE A 107 5.17 0.31 4.35
N GLU A 108 4.06 -0.38 4.17
CA GLU A 108 3.67 -1.51 5.01
C GLU A 108 3.39 -2.72 4.14
N ILE A 109 3.83 -3.88 4.59
CA ILE A 109 3.47 -5.16 4.00
C ILE A 109 2.61 -5.92 5.00
N VAL A 110 1.43 -6.33 4.56
CA VAL A 110 0.54 -7.22 5.31
C VAL A 110 0.43 -8.52 4.53
N ALA A 111 0.89 -9.59 5.12
CA ALA A 111 0.88 -10.91 4.52
C ALA A 111 -0.05 -11.83 5.30
N ASP A 112 -0.83 -12.66 4.60
CA ASP A 112 -1.66 -13.66 5.24
C ASP A 112 -0.80 -14.75 5.89
N ARG A 113 -1.39 -15.45 6.85
CA ARG A 113 -0.66 -16.37 7.75
C ARG A 113 0.10 -17.48 7.03
N GLY A 114 -0.37 -17.93 5.86
CA GLY A 114 0.27 -19.00 5.10
C GLY A 114 1.66 -18.63 4.62
N ILE A 115 1.84 -17.42 4.10
CA ILE A 115 3.16 -16.92 3.66
C ILE A 115 3.93 -16.25 4.79
N ASP A 116 3.24 -15.56 5.69
CA ASP A 116 3.90 -14.86 6.81
C ASP A 116 4.66 -15.82 7.74
N ALA A 117 4.13 -17.01 7.96
CA ALA A 117 4.80 -18.06 8.76
C ALA A 117 6.18 -18.45 8.20
N SER A 118 6.37 -18.33 6.89
CA SER A 118 7.63 -18.71 6.23
C SER A 118 8.61 -17.54 6.10
N VAL A 119 8.13 -16.36 5.74
CA VAL A 119 8.96 -15.15 5.54
C VAL A 119 9.31 -14.49 6.87
N GLY A 120 8.32 -14.33 7.73
CA GLY A 120 8.45 -13.68 9.01
C GLY A 120 8.58 -12.15 8.93
N ARG A 121 8.47 -11.51 10.09
CA ARG A 121 8.49 -10.06 10.23
C ARG A 121 9.74 -9.41 9.63
N ASP A 122 10.91 -9.97 9.92
CA ASP A 122 12.18 -9.39 9.48
C ASP A 122 12.34 -9.43 7.96
N GLY A 123 11.82 -10.46 7.30
CA GLY A 123 11.82 -10.57 5.85
C GLY A 123 10.98 -9.47 5.19
N TRP A 124 9.79 -9.24 5.69
CA TRP A 124 8.92 -8.18 5.18
C TRP A 124 9.46 -6.79 5.47
N GLU A 125 10.00 -6.57 6.66
CA GLU A 125 10.60 -5.31 7.05
C GLU A 125 11.78 -4.92 6.16
N LYS A 126 12.61 -5.90 5.78
CA LYS A 126 13.74 -5.69 4.86
C LYS A 126 13.26 -5.20 3.49
N ILE A 127 12.17 -5.76 2.96
CA ILE A 127 11.57 -5.33 1.69
C ILE A 127 11.03 -3.90 1.82
N CYS A 128 10.33 -3.58 2.90
CA CYS A 128 9.83 -2.22 3.15
C CYS A 128 10.97 -1.20 3.23
N GLN A 129 12.04 -1.50 3.94
CA GLN A 129 13.21 -0.62 4.05
C GLN A 129 13.85 -0.35 2.69
N GLN A 130 13.93 -1.36 1.82
CA GLN A 130 14.46 -1.18 0.47
C GLN A 130 13.56 -0.27 -0.37
N MET A 131 12.25 -0.44 -0.32
CA MET A 131 11.31 0.43 -1.01
C MET A 131 11.39 1.87 -0.51
N GLU A 132 11.48 2.07 0.79
CA GLU A 132 11.63 3.40 1.41
C GLU A 132 12.94 4.08 0.99
N ALA A 133 14.03 3.32 0.87
CA ALA A 133 15.32 3.84 0.39
C ALA A 133 15.21 4.31 -1.06
N ASP A 134 14.60 3.53 -1.94
CA ASP A 134 14.37 3.91 -3.33
C ASP A 134 13.47 5.16 -3.43
N PHE A 135 12.45 5.24 -2.59
CA PHE A 135 11.56 6.41 -2.50
C PHE A 135 12.32 7.68 -2.11
N ARG A 136 13.19 7.58 -1.11
CA ARG A 136 14.04 8.72 -0.70
C ARG A 136 15.00 9.18 -1.80
N ALA A 137 15.42 8.26 -2.66
CA ALA A 137 16.26 8.56 -3.83
C ALA A 137 15.46 9.13 -5.01
N GLY A 138 14.12 9.18 -4.93
CA GLY A 138 13.25 9.65 -6.00
C GLY A 138 12.87 8.58 -7.02
N ASP A 139 13.24 7.33 -6.80
CA ASP A 139 12.96 6.18 -7.68
C ASP A 139 11.62 5.53 -7.36
N PHE A 140 10.54 6.27 -7.50
CA PHE A 140 9.20 5.86 -7.06
C PHE A 140 8.67 4.61 -7.79
N GLU A 141 8.62 4.64 -9.11
CA GLU A 141 8.15 3.53 -9.93
C GLU A 141 9.03 2.29 -9.75
N SER A 142 10.33 2.47 -9.89
CA SER A 142 11.32 1.40 -9.75
C SER A 142 11.31 0.80 -8.35
N GLY A 143 11.17 1.62 -7.31
CA GLY A 143 11.10 1.17 -5.93
C GLY A 143 9.90 0.25 -5.68
N VAL A 144 8.72 0.61 -6.16
CA VAL A 144 7.52 -0.23 -6.03
C VAL A 144 7.66 -1.52 -6.84
N ILE A 145 8.15 -1.44 -8.07
CA ILE A 145 8.34 -2.63 -8.92
C ILE A 145 9.32 -3.61 -8.28
N LYS A 146 10.44 -3.14 -7.77
CA LYS A 146 11.40 -3.97 -7.03
C LYS A 146 10.77 -4.61 -5.78
N GLY A 147 9.94 -3.87 -5.08
CA GLY A 147 9.18 -4.39 -3.95
C GLY A 147 8.22 -5.52 -4.35
N VAL A 148 7.49 -5.33 -5.44
CA VAL A 148 6.61 -6.37 -6.02
C VAL A 148 7.44 -7.61 -6.41
N GLU A 149 8.57 -7.41 -7.05
CA GLU A 149 9.47 -8.52 -7.44
C GLU A 149 10.02 -9.27 -6.22
N ALA A 150 10.41 -8.57 -5.17
CA ALA A 150 10.90 -9.16 -3.92
C ALA A 150 9.81 -9.98 -3.22
N VAL A 151 8.59 -9.48 -3.13
CA VAL A 151 7.44 -10.21 -2.60
C VAL A 151 7.14 -11.44 -3.44
N SER A 152 7.17 -11.30 -4.77
CA SER A 152 6.95 -12.42 -5.70
C SER A 152 8.02 -13.49 -5.57
N HIS A 153 9.27 -13.11 -5.31
CA HIS A 153 10.36 -14.05 -5.05
C HIS A 153 10.10 -14.89 -3.79
N GLU A 154 9.64 -14.27 -2.71
CA GLU A 154 9.27 -14.98 -1.49
C GLU A 154 8.11 -15.94 -1.74
N LEU A 155 7.08 -15.48 -2.44
CA LEU A 155 5.95 -16.33 -2.79
C LEU A 155 6.35 -17.50 -3.70
N ALA A 156 7.23 -17.29 -4.68
CA ALA A 156 7.74 -18.36 -5.55
C ALA A 156 8.57 -19.38 -4.79
N THR A 157 9.29 -18.96 -3.75
CA THR A 157 10.09 -19.83 -2.90
C THR A 157 9.23 -20.79 -2.09
N TYR A 158 8.15 -20.30 -1.48
CA TYR A 158 7.30 -21.07 -0.57
C TYR A 158 6.02 -21.61 -1.21
N PHE A 159 5.53 -20.96 -2.24
CA PHE A 159 4.32 -21.32 -2.99
C PHE A 159 4.60 -21.31 -4.49
N PRO A 160 5.53 -22.15 -4.99
CA PRO A 160 5.83 -22.20 -6.42
C PRO A 160 4.59 -22.65 -7.21
N ARG A 161 4.42 -22.08 -8.39
CA ARG A 161 3.29 -22.41 -9.25
C ARG A 161 3.50 -23.79 -9.91
N SER A 162 2.53 -24.67 -9.71
CA SER A 162 2.50 -26.01 -10.32
C SER A 162 1.30 -26.12 -11.28
N GLY A 163 1.35 -25.40 -12.42
CA GLY A 163 0.28 -25.39 -13.41
C GLY A 163 -0.52 -24.09 -13.48
N ALA A 164 -1.55 -24.04 -14.33
CA ALA A 164 -2.42 -22.88 -14.48
C ALA A 164 -3.48 -22.87 -13.38
N GLY A 165 -3.29 -22.02 -12.38
CA GLY A 165 -4.30 -21.73 -11.35
C GLY A 165 -5.09 -20.46 -11.68
N PRO A 166 -6.27 -20.28 -11.07
CA PRO A 166 -7.05 -19.05 -11.24
C PRO A 166 -6.35 -17.85 -10.59
N ASN A 167 -6.55 -16.67 -11.17
CA ASN A 167 -6.21 -15.42 -10.49
C ASN A 167 -7.34 -15.09 -9.50
N GLU A 168 -7.06 -15.21 -8.21
CA GLU A 168 -8.06 -15.07 -7.15
C GLU A 168 -8.35 -13.60 -6.78
N LEU A 169 -7.37 -12.71 -6.99
CA LEU A 169 -7.48 -11.28 -6.70
C LEU A 169 -7.08 -10.45 -7.93
N PRO A 170 -7.65 -9.23 -8.10
CA PRO A 170 -7.25 -8.34 -9.18
C PRO A 170 -5.78 -7.91 -9.08
N ASP A 171 -5.11 -7.76 -10.22
CA ASP A 171 -3.70 -7.35 -10.30
C ASP A 171 -3.54 -5.81 -10.38
N ALA A 172 -4.61 -5.13 -10.75
CA ALA A 172 -4.58 -3.68 -10.90
C ALA A 172 -4.30 -2.99 -9.55
N PRO A 173 -3.34 -2.05 -9.49
CA PRO A 173 -3.13 -1.23 -8.31
C PRO A 173 -4.38 -0.44 -7.92
N VAL A 174 -4.57 -0.23 -6.64
CA VAL A 174 -5.65 0.57 -6.08
C VAL A 174 -5.11 1.89 -5.59
N VAL A 175 -5.74 2.97 -6.03
CA VAL A 175 -5.44 4.34 -5.63
C VAL A 175 -6.58 4.85 -4.77
N MET A 176 -6.25 5.31 -3.57
CA MET A 176 -7.21 5.84 -2.59
C MET A 176 -6.97 7.30 -2.25
#